data_089ce56a025251372db02bab5b32d10a
#
_entry.id   089ce56a025251372db02bab5b32d10a
#
_cell.length_a   1.000
_cell.length_b   1.000
_cell.length_c   1.000
_cell.angle_alpha   90.00
_cell.angle_beta   90.00
_cell.angle_gamma   90.00
#
_symmetry.space_group_name_H-M   'P 1'
#
loop_
_entity.id
_entity.type
_entity.pdbx_description
1 polymer ?
#
loop_
_entity_poly.entity_id
_entity_poly.type
_entity_poly.pdbx_seq_one_letter_code
_entity_poly.pdbx_strand_id
1 'polypeptide(L)'
;MSSQQSRVVTFLFTDIEGSTRRWETDADTMQVALEAHDETLRQAIARCGGRVFKHTGDGICAVFGSPHAAVDAAVAAQRCLELPVRMGIATGEAQERGAVTITSVRC
;
A
#
# COMPACT_ATOMS: atom_id res chain seq x y z
N MET A 1 30.83 -5.24 -12.28
CA MET A 1 29.45 -5.72 -12.37
C MET A 1 28.52 -4.80 -11.62
N SER A 2 27.41 -4.45 -12.22
CA SER A 2 26.45 -3.56 -11.56
C SER A 2 25.77 -4.25 -10.39
N SER A 3 25.73 -3.60 -9.24
CA SER A 3 24.98 -4.06 -8.08
C SER A 3 23.51 -3.66 -8.14
N GLN A 4 23.13 -2.92 -9.17
CA GLN A 4 21.77 -2.45 -9.35
C GLN A 4 21.01 -3.38 -10.27
N GLN A 5 19.85 -3.81 -9.82
CA GLN A 5 18.94 -4.58 -10.63
C GLN A 5 17.65 -3.81 -10.80
N SER A 6 17.28 -3.56 -12.05
CA SER A 6 15.99 -3.02 -12.41
C SER A 6 15.05 -4.17 -12.71
N ARG A 7 13.85 -4.11 -12.18
CA ARG A 7 12.82 -5.10 -12.48
C ARG A 7 11.44 -4.47 -12.50
N VAL A 8 10.56 -5.09 -13.26
CA VAL A 8 9.17 -4.63 -13.32
C VAL A 8 8.43 -5.18 -12.12
N VAL A 9 7.78 -4.30 -11.39
CA VAL A 9 6.99 -4.64 -10.21
C VAL A 9 5.66 -3.90 -10.27
N THR A 10 4.73 -4.30 -9.42
CA THR A 10 3.44 -3.65 -9.31
C THR A 10 3.33 -3.01 -7.94
N PHE A 11 2.89 -1.76 -7.92
CA PHE A 11 2.71 -0.99 -6.69
C PHE A 11 1.23 -0.90 -6.35
N LEU A 12 0.94 -0.98 -5.06
CA LEU A 12 -0.38 -0.69 -4.51
C LEU A 12 -0.25 0.53 -3.61
N PHE A 13 -1.04 1.56 -3.91
CA PHE A 13 -1.10 2.79 -3.13
C PHE A 13 -2.47 2.86 -2.45
N THR A 14 -2.49 3.17 -1.17
CA THR A 14 -3.74 3.31 -0.43
C THR A 14 -3.79 4.64 0.29
N ASP A 15 -5.00 5.18 0.45
CA ASP A 15 -5.22 6.44 1.12
C ASP A 15 -6.64 6.43 1.71
N ILE A 16 -6.80 6.89 2.94
CA ILE A 16 -8.10 6.93 3.60
C ILE A 16 -8.86 8.17 3.15
N GLU A 17 -10.07 7.97 2.61
CA GLU A 17 -10.93 9.08 2.22
C GLU A 17 -11.37 9.89 3.44
N GLY A 18 -11.21 11.21 3.33
CA GLY A 18 -11.67 12.12 4.37
C GLY A 18 -10.93 11.99 5.68
N SER A 19 -9.67 11.52 5.67
CA SER A 19 -8.90 11.31 6.89
C SER A 19 -8.76 12.57 7.73
N THR A 20 -8.49 13.71 7.10
CA THR A 20 -8.35 14.99 7.81
C THR A 20 -9.61 15.31 8.61
N ARG A 21 -10.78 15.20 7.97
CA ARG A 21 -12.07 15.45 8.63
C ARG A 21 -12.29 14.49 9.80
N ARG A 22 -11.93 13.20 9.62
CA ARG A 22 -12.10 12.21 10.67
C ARG A 22 -11.24 12.51 11.89
N TRP A 23 -9.99 12.93 11.64
CA TRP A 23 -9.09 13.34 12.73
C TRP A 23 -9.64 14.56 13.48
N GLU A 24 -10.17 15.52 12.74
CA GLU A 24 -10.74 16.75 13.33
C GLU A 24 -12.00 16.46 14.14
N THR A 25 -12.81 15.49 13.72
CA THR A 25 -14.08 15.18 14.37
C THR A 25 -13.88 14.38 15.64
N ASP A 26 -13.03 13.33 15.60
CA ASP A 26 -12.81 12.46 16.75
C ASP A 26 -11.47 11.74 16.60
N ALA A 27 -10.43 12.37 17.12
CA ALA A 27 -9.06 11.86 16.99
C ALA A 27 -8.87 10.51 17.70
N ASP A 28 -9.49 10.31 18.85
CA ASP A 28 -9.33 9.06 19.60
C ASP A 28 -9.93 7.88 18.85
N THR A 29 -11.14 8.05 18.31
CA THR A 29 -11.79 7.02 17.51
C THR A 29 -10.99 6.76 16.24
N MET A 30 -10.48 7.80 15.60
CA MET A 30 -9.66 7.66 14.39
C MET A 30 -8.36 6.90 14.67
N GLN A 31 -7.74 7.15 15.83
CA GLN A 31 -6.51 6.45 16.21
C GLN A 31 -6.72 4.94 16.28
N VAL A 32 -7.78 4.51 16.95
CA VAL A 32 -8.12 3.09 17.08
C VAL A 32 -8.46 2.49 15.71
N ALA A 33 -9.27 3.19 14.93
CA ALA A 33 -9.68 2.74 13.61
C ALA A 33 -8.48 2.61 12.66
N LEU A 34 -7.53 3.54 12.74
CA LEU A 34 -6.33 3.52 11.90
C LEU A 34 -5.43 2.32 12.23
N GLU A 35 -5.28 2.01 13.52
CA GLU A 35 -4.48 0.86 13.93
C GLU A 35 -5.05 -0.44 13.35
N ALA A 36 -6.36 -0.62 13.44
CA ALA A 36 -7.04 -1.79 12.87
C ALA A 36 -6.93 -1.80 11.34
N HIS A 37 -7.07 -0.65 10.71
CA HIS A 37 -6.94 -0.49 9.27
C HIS A 37 -5.55 -0.89 8.78
N ASP A 38 -4.51 -0.39 9.42
CA ASP A 38 -3.13 -0.69 9.03
C ASP A 38 -2.82 -2.17 9.20
N GLU A 39 -3.28 -2.78 10.28
CA GLU A 39 -3.06 -4.22 10.51
C GLU A 39 -3.74 -5.07 9.45
N THR A 40 -4.99 -4.74 9.10
CA THR A 40 -5.73 -5.46 8.06
C THR A 40 -5.03 -5.36 6.71
N LEU A 41 -4.57 -4.15 6.35
CA LEU A 41 -3.84 -3.93 5.11
C LEU A 41 -2.53 -4.72 5.08
N ARG A 42 -1.76 -4.67 6.15
CA ARG A 42 -0.48 -5.39 6.22
C ARG A 42 -0.66 -6.88 6.07
N GLN A 43 -1.70 -7.44 6.69
CA GLN A 43 -2.01 -8.86 6.57
C GLN A 43 -2.39 -9.23 5.13
N ALA A 44 -3.25 -8.45 4.50
CA ALA A 44 -3.66 -8.71 3.11
C ALA A 44 -2.45 -8.63 2.16
N ILE A 45 -1.60 -7.64 2.34
CA ILE A 45 -0.39 -7.46 1.54
C ILE A 45 0.55 -8.65 1.72
N ALA A 46 0.80 -9.05 2.97
CA ALA A 46 1.71 -10.15 3.26
C ALA A 46 1.21 -11.48 2.70
N ARG A 47 -0.09 -11.75 2.80
CA ARG A 47 -0.70 -12.98 2.27
C ARG A 47 -0.53 -13.13 0.77
N CYS A 48 -0.46 -12.01 0.06
CA CYS A 48 -0.29 -12.00 -1.39
C CYS A 48 1.17 -11.85 -1.82
N GLY A 49 2.10 -11.97 -0.87
CA GLY A 49 3.53 -11.90 -1.15
C GLY A 49 4.06 -10.49 -1.38
N GLY A 50 3.30 -9.49 -0.99
CA GLY A 50 3.72 -8.10 -1.12
C GLY A 50 4.55 -7.63 0.05
N ARG A 51 5.14 -6.45 -0.11
CA ARG A 51 5.96 -5.83 0.92
C ARG A 51 5.62 -4.34 1.03
N VAL A 52 5.36 -3.88 2.24
CA VAL A 52 5.17 -2.45 2.49
C VAL A 52 6.53 -1.78 2.48
N PHE A 53 6.73 -0.79 1.63
CA PHE A 53 7.99 -0.05 1.61
C PHE A 53 7.87 1.39 2.06
N LYS A 54 6.65 1.90 2.17
CA LYS A 54 6.42 3.25 2.66
C LYS A 54 5.09 3.31 3.39
N HIS A 55 5.09 3.98 4.53
CA HIS A 55 3.90 4.21 5.32
C HIS A 55 3.81 5.70 5.66
N THR A 56 2.73 6.35 5.26
CA THR A 56 2.43 7.72 5.66
C THR A 56 1.36 7.67 6.74
N GLY A 57 0.97 8.82 7.28
CA GLY A 57 -0.01 8.84 8.37
C GLY A 57 -1.30 8.09 8.07
N ASP A 58 -1.80 8.16 6.84
CA ASP A 58 -3.07 7.57 6.45
C ASP A 58 -2.97 6.73 5.17
N GLY A 59 -1.77 6.46 4.69
CA GLY A 59 -1.56 5.73 3.46
C GLY A 59 -0.44 4.72 3.53
N ILE A 60 -0.50 3.73 2.66
CA ILE A 60 0.51 2.69 2.55
C ILE A 60 0.88 2.54 1.08
N CYS A 61 2.17 2.36 0.83
CA CYS A 61 2.67 1.96 -0.48
C CYS A 61 3.31 0.58 -0.35
N ALA A 62 2.83 -0.37 -1.14
CA ALA A 62 3.35 -1.73 -1.13
C ALA A 62 3.80 -2.13 -2.53
N VAL A 63 4.72 -3.09 -2.60
CA VAL A 63 5.24 -3.60 -3.85
C VAL A 63 4.95 -5.10 -3.96
N PHE A 64 4.58 -5.52 -5.16
CA PHE A 64 4.25 -6.91 -5.47
C PHE A 64 5.02 -7.35 -6.72
N GLY A 65 5.25 -8.64 -6.83
CA GLY A 65 5.92 -9.21 -8.01
C GLY A 65 5.04 -9.30 -9.25
N SER A 66 3.71 -9.15 -9.11
CA SER A 66 2.80 -9.22 -10.24
C SER A 66 1.57 -8.35 -10.02
N PRO A 67 0.92 -7.89 -11.11
CA PRO A 67 -0.34 -7.17 -11.01
C PRO A 67 -1.45 -8.00 -10.36
N HIS A 68 -1.48 -9.29 -10.64
CA HIS A 68 -2.49 -10.20 -10.09
C HIS A 68 -2.44 -10.22 -8.56
N ALA A 69 -1.23 -10.33 -8.00
CA ALA A 69 -1.05 -10.34 -6.55
C ALA A 69 -1.51 -9.02 -5.91
N ALA A 70 -1.20 -7.89 -6.56
CA ALA A 70 -1.63 -6.59 -6.08
C ALA A 70 -3.16 -6.45 -6.09
N VAL A 71 -3.82 -6.91 -7.15
CA VAL A 71 -5.27 -6.90 -7.24
C VAL A 71 -5.90 -7.78 -6.16
N ASP A 72 -5.36 -8.98 -5.96
CA ASP A 72 -5.86 -9.89 -4.92
C ASP A 72 -5.77 -9.25 -3.53
N ALA A 73 -4.64 -8.61 -3.23
CA ALA A 73 -4.47 -7.93 -1.95
C ALA A 73 -5.46 -6.76 -1.80
N ALA A 74 -5.64 -5.98 -2.86
CA ALA A 74 -6.57 -4.85 -2.84
C ALA A 74 -8.01 -5.31 -2.59
N VAL A 75 -8.45 -6.35 -3.28
CA VAL A 75 -9.80 -6.89 -3.14
C VAL A 75 -9.99 -7.47 -1.74
N ALA A 76 -9.02 -8.26 -1.25
CA ALA A 76 -9.11 -8.85 0.08
C ALA A 76 -9.20 -7.76 1.15
N ALA A 77 -8.39 -6.72 1.03
CA ALA A 77 -8.41 -5.61 1.97
C ALA A 77 -9.74 -4.86 1.92
N GLN A 78 -10.24 -4.55 0.74
CA GLN A 78 -11.51 -3.81 0.59
C GLN A 78 -12.69 -4.53 1.22
N ARG A 79 -12.66 -5.86 1.23
CA ARG A 79 -13.72 -6.65 1.84
C ARG A 79 -13.71 -6.63 3.36
N CYS A 80 -12.56 -6.30 3.96
CA CYS A 80 -12.37 -6.36 5.41
C CYS A 80 -12.24 -5.00 6.06
N LEU A 81 -11.91 -3.95 5.29
CA LEU A 81 -11.69 -2.63 5.83
C LEU A 81 -12.99 -1.91 6.13
N GLU A 82 -13.05 -1.28 7.28
CA GLU A 82 -14.20 -0.48 7.69
C GLU A 82 -14.11 0.97 7.25
N LEU A 83 -12.90 1.53 7.26
CA LEU A 83 -12.68 2.90 6.80
C LEU A 83 -12.74 2.95 5.26
N PRO A 84 -13.33 4.01 4.69
CA PRO A 84 -13.31 4.16 3.24
C PRO A 84 -11.90 4.43 2.77
N VAL A 85 -11.42 3.62 1.84
CA VAL A 85 -10.05 3.69 1.35
C VAL A 85 -10.06 3.80 -0.16
N ARG A 86 -9.21 4.69 -0.68
CA ARG A 86 -8.94 4.77 -2.12
C ARG A 86 -7.67 3.98 -2.38
N MET A 87 -7.68 3.22 -3.47
CA MET A 87 -6.53 2.41 -3.86
C MET A 87 -6.18 2.67 -5.31
N GLY A 88 -4.88 2.70 -5.58
CA GLY A 88 -4.34 2.79 -6.92
C GLY A 88 -3.34 1.69 -7.14
N ILE A 89 -3.33 1.14 -8.35
CA ILE A 89 -2.38 0.10 -8.73
C ILE A 89 -1.63 0.59 -9.96
N ALA A 90 -0.31 0.50 -9.90
CA ALA A 90 0.53 0.93 -11.01
C ALA A 90 1.68 -0.05 -11.18
N THR A 91 2.02 -0.33 -12.44
CA THR A 91 3.16 -1.17 -12.77
C THR A 91 4.30 -0.30 -13.28
N GLY A 92 5.49 -0.56 -12.80
CA GLY A 92 6.65 0.22 -13.19
C GLY A 92 7.95 -0.48 -12.90
N GLU A 93 9.03 0.19 -13.21
CA GLU A 93 10.37 -0.31 -12.93
C GLU A 93 10.85 0.22 -11.59
N ALA A 94 11.52 -0.63 -10.85
CA ALA A 94 12.12 -0.27 -9.58
C ALA A 94 13.56 -0.76 -9.51
N GLN A 95 14.39 -0.01 -8.80
CA GLN A 95 15.76 -0.41 -8.49
C GLN A 95 15.85 -0.66 -7.00
N GLU A 96 16.52 -1.74 -6.64
CA GLU A 96 16.78 -2.05 -5.25
C GLU A 96 18.21 -1.70 -4.90
N ARG A 97 18.36 -0.85 -3.88
CA ARG A 97 19.64 -0.48 -3.31
C ARG A 97 19.50 -0.45 -1.79
N GLY A 98 19.08 -1.60 -1.22
CA GLY A 98 18.70 -1.60 0.18
C GLY A 98 17.30 -1.05 0.41
N ALA A 99 16.80 -0.21 -0.47
CA ALA A 99 15.43 0.31 -0.46
C ALA A 99 14.90 0.34 -1.90
N VAL A 100 13.59 0.25 -2.05
CA VAL A 100 12.98 0.32 -3.38
C VAL A 100 12.96 1.76 -3.86
N THR A 101 13.48 1.99 -5.07
CA THR A 101 13.43 3.28 -5.74
C THR A 101 12.59 3.14 -7.01
N ILE A 102 11.57 3.97 -7.13
CA ILE A 102 10.70 3.96 -8.32
C ILE A 102 11.38 4.76 -9.42
N THR A 103 11.65 4.13 -10.57
CA THR A 103 12.26 4.79 -11.72
C THR A 103 11.24 5.12 -12.79
N SER A 104 10.19 4.31 -12.94
CA SER A 104 9.14 4.53 -13.92
C SER A 104 7.88 3.82 -13.47
N VAL A 105 6.75 4.50 -13.54
CA VAL A 105 5.46 3.95 -13.14
C VAL A 105 4.46 4.12 -14.26
N ARG A 106 3.68 3.05 -14.52
CA ARG A 106 2.59 3.06 -15.49
C ARG A 106 1.31 2.61 -14.81
N CYS A 107 0.26 3.32 -15.03
CA CYS A 107 -1.06 2.97 -14.51
C CYS A 107 -1.84 2.11 -15.50
#